data_fe078c58fd77874b10ace1fbd8630b6b
#
_entry.id   fe078c58fd77874b10ace1fbd8630b6b
#
_cell.length_a   1.000
_cell.length_b   1.000
_cell.length_c   1.000
_cell.angle_alpha   90.00
_cell.angle_beta   90.00
_cell.angle_gamma   90.00
#
_symmetry.space_group_name_H-M   'P 1'
#
loop_
_entity.id
_entity.type
_entity.pdbx_description
1 polymer ?
#
loop_
_entity_poly.entity_id
_entity_poly.type
_entity_poly.pdbx_seq_one_letter_code
_entity_poly.pdbx_strand_id
1 'polypeptide(L)'
;MKNKFLIFLLLFISIDLNTVIADQSRFEVENIKLTNYGETINAFNGKFTSIDNNLIIKAEKFSYNKNDKILNVFSGTADIKSNNLTIKFDESKYNENNFKLVAKGNIKINDAENNLLIESNIISFDRKNHIIESSKNSSIKDQFGNLFSVSEFVFDNQKNLIKIKNSSFYDAENNNLNIKSAFIDIVSNKLI
;
A
#
# COMPACT_ATOMS: atom_id res chain seq x y z
N MET A 1 -23.40 -1.19 -55.68
CA MET A 1 -23.84 -1.39 -54.26
C MET A 1 -22.76 -1.96 -53.34
N LYS A 2 -21.61 -2.45 -53.81
CA LYS A 2 -20.58 -3.07 -52.98
C LYS A 2 -19.77 -2.07 -52.09
N ASN A 3 -19.63 -0.82 -52.51
CA ASN A 3 -18.76 0.14 -51.80
C ASN A 3 -19.40 0.83 -50.57
N LYS A 4 -20.73 0.83 -50.47
CA LYS A 4 -21.43 1.44 -49.32
C LYS A 4 -21.37 0.57 -48.05
N PHE A 5 -21.29 -0.75 -48.22
CA PHE A 5 -21.17 -1.70 -47.12
C PHE A 5 -19.76 -1.67 -46.51
N LEU A 6 -18.73 -1.49 -47.31
CA LEU A 6 -17.36 -1.38 -46.83
C LEU A 6 -17.11 -0.09 -46.06
N ILE A 7 -17.70 1.03 -46.45
CA ILE A 7 -17.61 2.31 -45.75
C ILE A 7 -18.33 2.24 -44.39
N PHE A 8 -19.45 1.52 -44.32
CA PHE A 8 -20.20 1.32 -43.07
C PHE A 8 -19.43 0.41 -42.10
N LEU A 9 -18.76 -0.60 -42.60
CA LEU A 9 -17.90 -1.48 -41.80
C LEU A 9 -16.65 -0.75 -41.26
N LEU A 10 -16.04 0.12 -42.07
CA LEU A 10 -14.92 0.97 -41.63
C LEU A 10 -15.33 2.03 -40.62
N LEU A 11 -16.55 2.55 -40.70
CA LEU A 11 -17.12 3.46 -39.69
C LEU A 11 -17.40 2.77 -38.36
N PHE A 12 -17.71 1.46 -38.38
CA PHE A 12 -17.91 0.68 -37.13
C PHE A 12 -16.60 0.28 -36.45
N ILE A 13 -15.50 0.20 -37.20
CA ILE A 13 -14.15 -0.12 -36.65
C ILE A 13 -13.47 1.14 -36.09
N SER A 14 -13.92 2.34 -36.45
CA SER A 14 -13.40 3.61 -35.94
C SER A 14 -14.11 4.13 -34.68
N ILE A 15 -15.12 3.42 -34.21
CA ILE A 15 -15.73 3.73 -32.90
C ILE A 15 -15.11 2.79 -31.90
N ASP A 16 -14.35 3.36 -30.97
CA ASP A 16 -13.79 2.78 -29.76
C ASP A 16 -12.29 2.50 -29.73
N LEU A 17 -11.54 3.55 -29.96
CA LEU A 17 -10.25 3.70 -29.29
C LEU A 17 -10.11 5.08 -28.64
N ASN A 18 -11.20 5.69 -28.29
CA ASN A 18 -11.21 6.68 -27.24
C ASN A 18 -11.15 5.91 -25.93
N THR A 19 -9.98 5.46 -25.52
CA THR A 19 -9.71 5.29 -24.12
C THR A 19 -9.96 6.64 -23.49
N VAL A 20 -11.16 6.86 -23.00
CA VAL A 20 -11.42 7.86 -21.98
C VAL A 20 -10.50 7.45 -20.84
N ILE A 21 -9.34 8.05 -20.78
CA ILE A 21 -8.51 8.04 -19.57
C ILE A 21 -9.29 8.91 -18.59
N ALA A 22 -10.39 8.37 -18.10
CA ALA A 22 -10.99 8.90 -16.91
C ALA A 22 -9.94 8.72 -15.82
N ASP A 23 -9.67 9.75 -15.06
CA ASP A 23 -8.91 9.73 -13.81
C ASP A 23 -9.62 8.79 -12.82
N GLN A 24 -9.51 7.50 -13.01
CA GLN A 24 -10.17 6.47 -12.22
C GLN A 24 -9.19 5.36 -11.89
N SER A 25 -9.38 4.81 -10.72
CA SER A 25 -8.66 3.60 -10.30
C SER A 25 -8.99 2.43 -11.22
N ARG A 26 -8.02 1.57 -11.48
CA ARG A 26 -8.12 0.50 -12.47
C ARG A 26 -7.94 -0.87 -11.83
N PHE A 27 -8.72 -1.84 -12.31
CA PHE A 27 -8.53 -3.25 -12.03
C PHE A 27 -7.99 -3.97 -13.26
N GLU A 28 -6.94 -4.76 -13.08
CA GLU A 28 -6.42 -5.72 -14.06
C GLU A 28 -6.42 -7.09 -13.37
N VAL A 29 -7.46 -7.88 -13.59
CA VAL A 29 -7.79 -9.08 -12.82
C VAL A 29 -8.31 -10.21 -13.72
N GLU A 30 -8.18 -11.44 -13.26
CA GLU A 30 -8.67 -12.62 -14.01
C GLU A 30 -10.20 -12.69 -14.05
N ASN A 31 -10.86 -12.36 -12.94
CA ASN A 31 -12.30 -12.46 -12.80
C ASN A 31 -12.90 -11.23 -12.10
N ILE A 32 -14.04 -10.78 -12.60
CA ILE A 32 -14.82 -9.67 -12.02
C ILE A 32 -16.27 -10.11 -11.86
N LYS A 33 -16.87 -9.78 -10.71
CA LYS A 33 -18.29 -9.94 -10.42
C LYS A 33 -18.84 -8.63 -9.86
N LEU A 34 -19.89 -8.10 -10.51
CA LEU A 34 -20.63 -6.96 -10.00
C LEU A 34 -21.77 -7.45 -9.12
N THR A 35 -21.97 -6.79 -7.98
CA THR A 35 -23.04 -7.07 -7.03
C THR A 35 -23.68 -5.75 -6.59
N ASN A 36 -24.81 -5.80 -5.86
CA ASN A 36 -25.54 -4.63 -5.40
C ASN A 36 -25.84 -3.65 -6.55
N TYR A 37 -26.51 -4.15 -7.62
CA TYR A 37 -26.84 -3.34 -8.81
C TYR A 37 -25.63 -2.65 -9.46
N GLY A 38 -24.44 -3.25 -9.34
CA GLY A 38 -23.21 -2.71 -9.92
C GLY A 38 -22.44 -1.74 -9.02
N GLU A 39 -22.88 -1.49 -7.79
CA GLU A 39 -22.18 -0.62 -6.83
C GLU A 39 -20.94 -1.27 -6.23
N THR A 40 -20.92 -2.60 -6.12
CA THR A 40 -19.78 -3.34 -5.57
C THR A 40 -19.10 -4.16 -6.66
N ILE A 41 -17.79 -3.98 -6.80
CA ILE A 41 -16.91 -4.79 -7.65
C ILE A 41 -16.23 -5.81 -6.76
N ASN A 42 -16.46 -7.11 -7.01
CA ASN A 42 -15.65 -8.18 -6.47
C ASN A 42 -14.72 -8.68 -7.56
N ALA A 43 -13.42 -8.62 -7.32
CA ALA A 43 -12.38 -8.98 -8.28
C ALA A 43 -11.44 -10.01 -7.66
N PHE A 44 -10.85 -10.87 -8.50
CA PHE A 44 -10.02 -11.98 -8.06
C PHE A 44 -8.75 -12.06 -8.91
N ASN A 45 -7.64 -12.38 -8.24
CA ASN A 45 -6.31 -12.61 -8.82
C ASN A 45 -5.88 -11.50 -9.77
N GLY A 46 -5.15 -10.54 -9.26
CA GLY A 46 -4.67 -9.46 -10.11
C GLY A 46 -4.19 -8.24 -9.37
N LYS A 47 -4.39 -7.08 -9.97
CA LYS A 47 -3.96 -5.82 -9.39
C LYS A 47 -5.01 -4.72 -9.48
N PHE A 48 -4.99 -3.86 -8.48
CA PHE A 48 -5.66 -2.58 -8.41
C PHE A 48 -4.61 -1.47 -8.52
N THR A 49 -4.87 -0.45 -9.32
CA THR A 49 -4.02 0.74 -9.42
C THR A 49 -4.84 1.95 -9.03
N SER A 50 -4.35 2.74 -8.06
CA SER A 50 -5.02 3.97 -7.61
C SER A 50 -5.04 5.03 -8.71
N ILE A 51 -5.95 6.00 -8.57
CA ILE A 51 -6.15 7.10 -9.51
C ILE A 51 -4.86 7.89 -9.82
N ASP A 52 -4.01 8.09 -8.82
CA ASP A 52 -2.72 8.77 -8.93
C ASP A 52 -1.57 7.89 -9.47
N ASN A 53 -1.88 6.62 -9.82
CA ASN A 53 -0.92 5.61 -10.28
C ASN A 53 0.25 5.33 -9.32
N ASN A 54 0.22 5.86 -8.10
CA ASN A 54 1.29 5.74 -7.12
C ASN A 54 1.14 4.51 -6.21
N LEU A 55 -0.11 4.04 -5.99
CA LEU A 55 -0.40 2.82 -5.24
C LEU A 55 -0.82 1.71 -6.21
N ILE A 56 -0.11 0.59 -6.16
CA ILE A 56 -0.49 -0.64 -6.85
C ILE A 56 -0.69 -1.72 -5.79
N ILE A 57 -1.87 -2.34 -5.74
CA ILE A 57 -2.15 -3.45 -4.84
C ILE A 57 -2.33 -4.71 -5.68
N LYS A 58 -1.54 -5.75 -5.41
CA LYS A 58 -1.68 -7.10 -5.96
C LYS A 58 -2.27 -8.00 -4.91
N ALA A 59 -3.31 -8.76 -5.23
CA ALA A 59 -3.96 -9.62 -4.26
C ALA A 59 -4.78 -10.74 -4.91
N GLU A 60 -5.16 -11.71 -4.07
CA GLU A 60 -6.04 -12.82 -4.46
C GLU A 60 -7.49 -12.36 -4.58
N LYS A 61 -7.94 -11.44 -3.72
CA LYS A 61 -9.33 -10.99 -3.70
C LYS A 61 -9.45 -9.52 -3.34
N PHE A 62 -10.36 -8.86 -4.05
CA PHE A 62 -10.75 -7.47 -3.85
C PHE A 62 -12.26 -7.35 -3.70
N SER A 63 -12.69 -6.38 -2.89
CA SER A 63 -14.08 -5.93 -2.84
C SER A 63 -14.10 -4.41 -2.78
N TYR A 64 -14.54 -3.76 -3.86
CA TYR A 64 -14.55 -2.31 -3.99
C TYR A 64 -15.97 -1.78 -4.02
N ASN A 65 -16.29 -0.89 -3.09
CA ASN A 65 -17.52 -0.11 -3.08
C ASN A 65 -17.28 1.20 -3.82
N LYS A 66 -18.01 1.41 -4.93
CA LYS A 66 -17.86 2.59 -5.79
C LYS A 66 -18.38 3.87 -5.11
N ASN A 67 -19.46 3.78 -4.33
CA ASN A 67 -20.09 4.93 -3.69
C ASN A 67 -19.20 5.49 -2.57
N ASP A 68 -18.69 4.60 -1.74
CA ASP A 68 -17.82 4.96 -0.61
C ASP A 68 -16.36 5.16 -1.03
N LYS A 69 -15.98 4.68 -2.22
CA LYS A 69 -14.60 4.59 -2.72
C LYS A 69 -13.68 3.83 -1.77
N ILE A 70 -14.19 2.72 -1.25
CA ILE A 70 -13.48 1.85 -0.31
C ILE A 70 -13.14 0.53 -0.99
N LEU A 71 -11.86 0.19 -0.96
CA LEU A 71 -11.31 -1.08 -1.41
C LEU A 71 -10.94 -1.93 -0.19
N ASN A 72 -11.56 -3.10 -0.06
CA ASN A 72 -11.11 -4.15 0.86
C ASN A 72 -10.31 -5.18 0.07
N VAL A 73 -9.19 -5.61 0.62
CA VAL A 73 -8.21 -6.50 -0.02
C VAL A 73 -7.88 -7.64 0.92
N PHE A 74 -7.74 -8.84 0.37
CA PHE A 74 -7.39 -10.05 1.11
C PHE A 74 -6.17 -10.71 0.47
N SER A 75 -5.20 -11.08 1.30
CA SER A 75 -3.95 -11.73 0.90
C SER A 75 -3.21 -10.94 -0.18
N GLY A 76 -2.57 -9.84 0.22
CA GLY A 76 -2.05 -8.90 -0.77
C GLY A 76 -0.74 -8.22 -0.42
N THR A 77 -0.27 -7.48 -1.42
CA THR A 77 0.91 -6.61 -1.35
C THR A 77 0.59 -5.27 -1.98
N ALA A 78 0.91 -4.18 -1.28
CA ALA A 78 0.78 -2.82 -1.77
C ALA A 78 2.16 -2.25 -2.07
N ASP A 79 2.37 -1.83 -3.32
CA ASP A 79 3.59 -1.17 -3.79
C ASP A 79 3.32 0.33 -3.90
N ILE A 80 4.10 1.15 -3.19
CA ILE A 80 4.06 2.61 -3.21
C ILE A 80 5.26 3.10 -3.99
N LYS A 81 5.04 3.53 -5.23
CA LYS A 81 6.12 3.84 -6.17
C LYS A 81 6.96 5.04 -5.77
N SER A 82 6.34 6.09 -5.23
CA SER A 82 7.05 7.33 -4.86
C SER A 82 8.11 7.14 -3.79
N ASN A 83 8.02 6.07 -3.00
CA ASN A 83 8.83 5.88 -1.81
C ASN A 83 9.57 4.54 -1.80
N ASN A 84 9.51 3.76 -2.88
CA ASN A 84 10.06 2.40 -2.95
C ASN A 84 9.63 1.49 -1.77
N LEU A 85 8.39 1.73 -1.27
CA LEU A 85 7.83 0.96 -0.17
C LEU A 85 6.97 -0.19 -0.69
N THR A 86 7.15 -1.36 -0.08
CA THR A 86 6.29 -2.52 -0.29
C THR A 86 5.68 -2.94 1.04
N ILE A 87 4.36 -3.07 1.11
CA ILE A 87 3.63 -3.48 2.31
C ILE A 87 2.89 -4.79 2.01
N LYS A 88 3.31 -5.88 2.62
CA LYS A 88 2.60 -7.17 2.59
C LYS A 88 1.65 -7.27 3.78
N PHE A 89 0.47 -7.89 3.58
CA PHE A 89 -0.57 -8.02 4.61
C PHE A 89 -1.52 -9.19 4.31
N ASP A 90 -2.25 -9.64 5.33
CA ASP A 90 -3.34 -10.60 5.15
C ASP A 90 -4.63 -9.90 4.72
N GLU A 91 -4.93 -8.74 5.33
CA GLU A 91 -6.10 -7.92 4.99
C GLU A 91 -5.74 -6.44 4.95
N SER A 92 -6.39 -5.69 4.05
CA SER A 92 -6.31 -4.23 4.08
C SER A 92 -7.60 -3.56 3.64
N LYS A 93 -7.75 -2.31 4.10
CA LYS A 93 -8.81 -1.39 3.67
C LYS A 93 -8.16 -0.10 3.18
N TYR A 94 -8.36 0.21 1.91
CA TYR A 94 -7.91 1.46 1.31
C TYR A 94 -9.11 2.37 1.03
N ASN A 95 -9.02 3.61 1.47
CA ASN A 95 -10.04 4.63 1.22
C ASN A 95 -9.44 5.68 0.26
N GLU A 96 -9.99 5.76 -0.95
CA GLU A 96 -9.51 6.69 -1.98
C GLU A 96 -9.83 8.15 -1.68
N ASN A 97 -10.89 8.44 -0.89
CA ASN A 97 -11.25 9.82 -0.56
C ASN A 97 -10.23 10.53 0.32
N ASN A 98 -9.55 9.79 1.18
CA ASN A 98 -8.55 10.32 2.12
C ASN A 98 -7.17 9.71 1.96
N PHE A 99 -6.96 8.84 0.95
CA PHE A 99 -5.69 8.17 0.65
C PHE A 99 -5.12 7.34 1.82
N LYS A 100 -5.98 6.83 2.69
CA LYS A 100 -5.58 6.07 3.87
C LYS A 100 -5.69 4.56 3.62
N LEU A 101 -4.60 3.84 3.88
CA LEU A 101 -4.53 2.38 3.89
C LEU A 101 -4.43 1.90 5.33
N VAL A 102 -5.33 1.04 5.77
CA VAL A 102 -5.21 0.32 7.05
C VAL A 102 -4.99 -1.15 6.72
N ALA A 103 -3.90 -1.72 7.20
CA ALA A 103 -3.57 -3.14 6.98
C ALA A 103 -3.53 -3.91 8.29
N LYS A 104 -3.83 -5.22 8.22
CA LYS A 104 -3.90 -6.15 9.36
C LYS A 104 -3.33 -7.51 8.99
N GLY A 105 -2.79 -8.19 10.00
CA GLY A 105 -2.26 -9.56 9.92
C GLY A 105 -0.94 -9.66 9.17
N ASN A 106 0.05 -10.26 9.81
CA ASN A 106 1.37 -10.61 9.25
C ASN A 106 2.00 -9.52 8.37
N ILE A 107 1.93 -8.27 8.83
CA ILE A 107 2.39 -7.13 8.04
C ILE A 107 3.92 -7.12 7.98
N LYS A 108 4.44 -6.94 6.74
CA LYS A 108 5.84 -6.67 6.48
C LYS A 108 5.94 -5.45 5.58
N ILE A 109 6.60 -4.40 6.08
CA ILE A 109 6.92 -3.19 5.33
C ILE A 109 8.40 -3.27 4.97
N ASN A 110 8.68 -3.24 3.70
CA ASN A 110 10.04 -3.18 3.17
C ASN A 110 10.25 -1.80 2.51
N ASP A 111 11.17 -1.04 3.07
CA ASP A 111 11.69 0.17 2.47
C ASP A 111 13.01 -0.17 1.78
N ALA A 112 12.95 -0.34 0.46
CA ALA A 112 14.10 -0.77 -0.32
C ALA A 112 15.17 0.32 -0.44
N GLU A 113 14.81 1.59 -0.30
CA GLU A 113 15.76 2.71 -0.37
C GLU A 113 16.66 2.76 0.87
N ASN A 114 16.07 2.52 2.03
CA ASN A 114 16.76 2.60 3.31
C ASN A 114 17.17 1.22 3.88
N ASN A 115 16.89 0.12 3.17
CA ASN A 115 17.08 -1.26 3.67
C ASN A 115 16.44 -1.47 5.04
N LEU A 116 15.23 -0.91 5.24
CA LEU A 116 14.48 -0.98 6.48
C LEU A 116 13.38 -2.04 6.36
N LEU A 117 13.29 -2.91 7.36
CA LEU A 117 12.20 -3.87 7.50
C LEU A 117 11.40 -3.57 8.77
N ILE A 118 10.08 -3.38 8.64
CA ILE A 118 9.17 -3.25 9.77
C ILE A 118 8.17 -4.40 9.73
N GLU A 119 8.02 -5.11 10.85
CA GLU A 119 6.99 -6.14 11.02
C GLU A 119 5.99 -5.70 12.08
N SER A 120 4.70 -5.91 11.82
CA SER A 120 3.61 -5.51 12.71
C SER A 120 2.36 -6.38 12.49
N ASN A 121 1.36 -6.28 13.38
CA ASN A 121 0.06 -6.92 13.19
C ASN A 121 -1.03 -5.97 12.70
N ILE A 122 -0.80 -4.66 12.83
CA ILE A 122 -1.71 -3.63 12.32
C ILE A 122 -0.93 -2.35 12.05
N ILE A 123 -1.22 -1.73 10.93
CA ILE A 123 -0.70 -0.40 10.59
C ILE A 123 -1.79 0.47 10.00
N SER A 124 -1.57 1.77 10.08
CA SER A 124 -2.27 2.78 9.30
C SER A 124 -1.24 3.56 8.48
N PHE A 125 -1.46 3.69 7.19
CA PHE A 125 -0.63 4.48 6.29
C PHE A 125 -1.44 5.63 5.70
N ASP A 126 -1.11 6.84 6.08
CA ASP A 126 -1.59 8.07 5.46
C ASP A 126 -0.66 8.41 4.30
N ARG A 127 -1.08 8.09 3.07
CA ARG A 127 -0.28 8.32 1.86
C ARG A 127 -0.08 9.79 1.55
N LYS A 128 -1.04 10.65 1.92
CA LYS A 128 -0.96 12.09 1.67
C LYS A 128 0.14 12.76 2.49
N ASN A 129 0.29 12.31 3.74
CA ASN A 129 1.28 12.84 4.67
C ASN A 129 2.53 11.96 4.77
N HIS A 130 2.62 10.84 4.04
CA HIS A 130 3.72 9.86 4.07
C HIS A 130 4.00 9.29 5.46
N ILE A 131 2.95 9.14 6.29
CA ILE A 131 3.04 8.66 7.67
C ILE A 131 2.54 7.22 7.77
N ILE A 132 3.40 6.33 8.28
CA ILE A 132 3.02 4.97 8.68
C ILE A 132 3.07 4.89 10.19
N GLU A 133 2.02 4.37 10.81
CA GLU A 133 1.93 4.27 12.25
C GLU A 133 1.37 2.93 12.72
N SER A 134 1.81 2.49 13.89
CA SER A 134 1.22 1.40 14.65
C SER A 134 1.18 1.74 16.13
N SER A 135 0.07 1.39 16.78
CA SER A 135 -0.10 1.40 18.23
C SER A 135 -0.05 0.01 18.85
N LYS A 136 0.59 -0.94 18.17
CA LYS A 136 0.74 -2.33 18.59
C LYS A 136 2.20 -2.74 18.46
N ASN A 137 2.56 -3.77 19.24
CA ASN A 137 3.91 -4.32 19.22
C ASN A 137 4.38 -4.59 17.78
N SER A 138 5.54 -4.06 17.47
CA SER A 138 6.16 -4.13 16.18
C SER A 138 7.66 -4.35 16.33
N SER A 139 8.30 -4.87 15.28
CA SER A 139 9.75 -4.93 15.19
C SER A 139 10.24 -4.09 14.02
N ILE A 140 11.36 -3.42 14.21
CA ILE A 140 12.01 -2.58 13.20
C ILE A 140 13.45 -3.04 13.10
N LYS A 141 13.86 -3.47 11.90
CA LYS A 141 15.25 -3.86 11.62
C LYS A 141 15.84 -2.91 10.59
N ASP A 142 16.96 -2.29 10.93
CA ASP A 142 17.66 -1.36 10.05
C ASP A 142 18.71 -2.07 9.16
N GLN A 143 19.33 -1.31 8.28
CA GLN A 143 20.37 -1.77 7.35
C GLN A 143 21.65 -2.26 8.05
N PHE A 144 21.87 -1.91 9.30
CA PHE A 144 23.06 -2.29 10.09
C PHE A 144 22.83 -3.56 10.92
N GLY A 145 21.62 -4.11 10.87
CA GLY A 145 21.21 -5.29 11.62
C GLY A 145 20.70 -4.99 13.02
N ASN A 146 20.58 -3.72 13.42
CA ASN A 146 19.98 -3.34 14.68
C ASN A 146 18.50 -3.69 14.70
N LEU A 147 18.01 -4.18 15.84
CA LEU A 147 16.62 -4.58 16.04
C LEU A 147 15.98 -3.76 17.15
N PHE A 148 14.87 -3.12 16.84
CA PHE A 148 14.02 -2.42 17.80
C PHE A 148 12.71 -3.17 17.96
N SER A 149 12.40 -3.64 19.17
CA SER A 149 11.08 -4.13 19.54
C SER A 149 10.33 -2.98 20.20
N VAL A 150 9.23 -2.52 19.59
CA VAL A 150 8.54 -1.29 19.98
C VAL A 150 7.05 -1.55 20.26
N SER A 151 6.45 -0.84 21.22
CA SER A 151 5.01 -0.92 21.46
C SER A 151 4.21 -0.02 20.51
N GLU A 152 4.81 1.08 20.11
CA GLU A 152 4.24 2.05 19.17
C GLU A 152 5.34 2.65 18.31
N PHE A 153 5.01 2.93 17.04
CA PHE A 153 5.88 3.75 16.19
C PHE A 153 5.07 4.69 15.28
N VAL A 154 5.73 5.77 14.86
CA VAL A 154 5.30 6.65 13.79
C VAL A 154 6.49 6.86 12.86
N PHE A 155 6.39 6.40 11.64
CA PHE A 155 7.40 6.53 10.59
C PHE A 155 6.99 7.63 9.61
N ASP A 156 7.72 8.74 9.61
CA ASP A 156 7.68 9.77 8.58
C ASP A 156 8.65 9.36 7.46
N ASN A 157 8.10 8.70 6.45
CA ASN A 157 8.89 8.15 5.35
C ASN A 157 9.48 9.24 4.44
N GLN A 158 8.90 10.45 4.43
CA GLN A 158 9.47 11.57 3.69
C GLN A 158 10.70 12.17 4.37
N LYS A 159 10.71 12.15 5.71
CA LYS A 159 11.85 12.63 6.51
C LYS A 159 12.84 11.54 6.88
N ASN A 160 12.55 10.28 6.56
CA ASN A 160 13.33 9.13 6.99
C ASN A 160 13.52 9.06 8.52
N LEU A 161 12.45 9.40 9.26
CA LEU A 161 12.48 9.53 10.70
C LEU A 161 11.43 8.63 11.34
N ILE A 162 11.84 7.77 12.28
CA ILE A 162 10.92 6.93 13.05
C ILE A 162 10.90 7.40 14.50
N LYS A 163 9.72 7.78 14.99
CA LYS A 163 9.48 7.96 16.42
C LYS A 163 9.04 6.63 17.01
N ILE A 164 9.70 6.20 18.08
CA ILE A 164 9.42 4.96 18.80
C ILE A 164 9.05 5.23 20.26
N LYS A 165 8.24 4.33 20.84
CA LYS A 165 7.90 4.36 22.27
C LYS A 165 7.99 2.98 22.88
N ASN A 166 8.41 2.94 24.18
CA ASN A 166 8.54 1.74 25.01
C ASN A 166 9.20 0.61 24.22
N SER A 167 10.45 0.81 23.84
CA SER A 167 11.21 -0.09 22.99
C SER A 167 12.38 -0.74 23.71
N SER A 168 12.72 -1.95 23.28
CA SER A 168 14.00 -2.61 23.53
C SER A 168 14.80 -2.57 22.26
N PHE A 169 16.00 -2.03 22.33
CA PHE A 169 16.97 -1.96 21.26
C PHE A 169 18.00 -3.05 21.43
N TYR A 170 18.33 -3.74 20.37
CA TYR A 170 19.41 -4.73 20.28
C TYR A 170 20.29 -4.35 19.11
N ASP A 171 21.57 -4.11 19.36
CA ASP A 171 22.54 -3.91 18.28
C ASP A 171 22.96 -5.25 17.64
N ALA A 172 23.80 -5.17 16.61
CA ALA A 172 24.29 -6.36 15.91
C ALA A 172 25.14 -7.30 16.79
N GLU A 173 25.66 -6.82 17.92
CA GLU A 173 26.43 -7.58 18.93
C GLU A 173 25.55 -8.12 20.07
N ASN A 174 24.20 -7.93 19.99
CA ASN A 174 23.21 -8.26 21.02
C ASN A 174 23.33 -7.44 22.32
N ASN A 175 23.96 -6.27 22.31
CA ASN A 175 23.86 -5.36 23.43
C ASN A 175 22.42 -4.83 23.50
N ASN A 176 21.88 -4.74 24.72
CA ASN A 176 20.47 -4.37 24.94
C ASN A 176 20.33 -3.03 25.66
N LEU A 177 19.40 -2.20 25.19
CA LEU A 177 19.03 -0.93 25.80
C LEU A 177 17.51 -0.77 25.79
N ASN A 178 16.92 -0.44 26.95
CA ASN A 178 15.50 -0.09 27.06
C ASN A 178 15.32 1.42 26.84
N ILE A 179 14.41 1.78 25.95
CA ILE A 179 14.16 3.15 25.52
C ILE A 179 12.69 3.49 25.76
N LYS A 180 12.42 4.54 26.55
CA LYS A 180 11.06 5.00 26.79
C LYS A 180 10.47 5.72 25.57
N SER A 181 11.27 6.58 24.93
CA SER A 181 10.91 7.26 23.68
C SER A 181 12.17 7.78 23.02
N ALA A 182 12.24 7.66 21.70
CA ALA A 182 13.35 8.18 20.88
C ALA A 182 12.90 8.43 19.45
N PHE A 183 13.77 9.08 18.71
CA PHE A 183 13.71 9.14 17.25
C PHE A 183 14.87 8.35 16.65
N ILE A 184 14.61 7.62 15.59
CA ILE A 184 15.61 6.93 14.78
C ILE A 184 15.70 7.70 13.46
N ASP A 185 16.83 8.32 13.21
CA ASP A 185 17.16 8.86 11.89
C ASP A 185 17.76 7.72 11.06
N ILE A 186 17.03 7.27 10.07
CA ILE A 186 17.37 6.07 9.28
C ILE A 186 18.58 6.34 8.39
N VAL A 187 18.73 7.54 7.87
CA VAL A 187 19.81 7.92 6.96
C VAL A 187 21.12 8.08 7.70
N SER A 188 21.13 8.80 8.83
CA SER A 188 22.33 9.03 9.62
C SER A 188 22.61 7.92 10.63
N ASN A 189 21.72 6.96 10.78
CA ASN A 189 21.76 5.87 11.78
C ASN A 189 21.97 6.38 13.20
N LYS A 190 21.21 7.41 13.56
CA LYS A 190 21.30 8.01 14.89
C LYS A 190 20.03 7.78 15.69
N LEU A 191 20.21 7.40 16.94
CA LEU A 191 19.18 7.43 17.96
C LEU A 191 19.24 8.80 18.65
N ILE A 192 18.12 9.52 18.65
CA ILE A 192 17.98 10.89 19.17
C ILE A 192 16.94 10.93 20.29
#